data_d04c4568468423038927f9dda4eb3942
#
_entry.id   d04c4568468423038927f9dda4eb3942
#
_cell.length_a   1.000
_cell.length_b   1.000
_cell.length_c   1.000
_cell.angle_alpha   90.00
_cell.angle_beta   90.00
_cell.angle_gamma   90.00
#
_symmetry.space_group_name_H-M   'P 1'
#
loop_
_entity.id
_entity.type
_entity.pdbx_description
1 polymer ?
#
loop_
_entity_poly.entity_id
_entity_poly.type
_entity_poly.pdbx_seq_one_letter_code
_entity_poly.pdbx_strand_id
1 'polypeptide(L)'
;MQENFKIFDDNLLLFESMLSDIRKSKQSVWIEIFRFNKDAMGEKFRSLLLEKLKEGIEVKLLVDAWGTGRDKTFFEPLIKEGAEVRIYRKMKFGKAFLAKNHCRNHRKLVIIDSEIAYIGSSNISAYCLNWRELNVRIKDDALLAILRRSFKDSFRSFERYSFKNIGSKRHLHSGEWVFIQDFPNIYRQKIKTKYERMISKAKSEIIIETPYFLPGHNLRKHLCEAVQRGVNTIVVMPIHSDVKFVDIIRRHYLGILHQAG
;
A
#
# COMPACT_ATOMS: atom_id res chain seq x y z
N MET A 1 9.66 11.12 25.31
CA MET A 1 9.21 9.90 24.61
C MET A 1 9.61 10.07 23.15
N GLN A 2 10.53 9.25 22.62
CA GLN A 2 10.77 9.25 21.18
C GLN A 2 9.46 8.86 20.51
N GLU A 3 8.94 9.71 19.63
CA GLU A 3 7.75 9.38 18.86
C GLU A 3 8.08 8.18 17.94
N ASN A 4 7.67 7.01 18.37
CA ASN A 4 7.85 5.78 17.57
C ASN A 4 7.05 5.80 16.27
N PHE A 5 6.12 6.75 16.14
CA PHE A 5 5.23 6.89 15.02
C PHE A 5 5.11 8.36 14.60
N LYS A 6 5.21 8.61 13.30
CA LYS A 6 4.89 9.90 12.69
C LYS A 6 3.94 9.70 11.53
N ILE A 7 2.80 10.38 11.57
CA ILE A 7 1.77 10.33 10.52
C ILE A 7 2.03 11.45 9.51
N PHE A 8 1.84 11.16 8.24
CA PHE A 8 1.89 12.10 7.14
C PHE A 8 0.61 12.00 6.32
N ASP A 9 -0.05 13.12 6.11
CA ASP A 9 -1.16 13.35 5.19
C ASP A 9 -0.77 14.26 4.01
N ASP A 10 0.46 14.76 4.02
CA ASP A 10 1.09 15.52 2.95
C ASP A 10 2.21 14.70 2.31
N ASN A 11 2.14 14.52 0.98
CA ASN A 11 3.10 13.71 0.25
C ASN A 11 4.46 14.38 0.07
N LEU A 12 4.53 15.71 0.05
CA LEU A 12 5.81 16.41 -0.05
C LEU A 12 6.63 16.19 1.22
N LEU A 13 6.03 16.42 2.39
CA LEU A 13 6.64 16.17 3.69
C LEU A 13 7.03 14.69 3.88
N LEU A 14 6.19 13.77 3.40
CA LEU A 14 6.49 12.35 3.39
C LEU A 14 7.75 12.03 2.58
N PHE A 15 7.82 12.50 1.34
CA PHE A 15 8.95 12.21 0.45
C PHE A 15 10.24 12.87 0.93
N GLU A 16 10.18 14.08 1.47
CA GLU A 16 11.32 14.73 2.12
C GLU A 16 11.85 13.90 3.30
N SER A 17 10.94 13.41 4.14
CA SER A 17 11.28 12.53 5.25
C SER A 17 11.90 11.22 4.79
N MET A 18 11.30 10.55 3.78
CA MET A 18 11.84 9.32 3.19
C MET A 18 13.24 9.52 2.60
N LEU A 19 13.41 10.57 1.78
CA LEU A 19 14.71 10.89 1.17
C LEU A 19 15.77 11.23 2.22
N SER A 20 15.38 11.95 3.28
CA SER A 20 16.28 12.25 4.41
C SER A 20 16.73 10.97 5.12
N ASP A 21 15.82 10.05 5.42
CA ASP A 21 16.16 8.79 6.10
C ASP A 21 16.98 7.86 5.19
N ILE A 22 16.64 7.77 3.89
CA ILE A 22 17.45 7.01 2.90
C ILE A 22 18.88 7.59 2.82
N ARG A 23 19.04 8.93 2.79
CA ARG A 23 20.36 9.56 2.76
C ARG A 23 21.23 9.17 3.96
N LYS A 24 20.62 8.97 5.12
CA LYS A 24 21.28 8.58 6.37
C LYS A 24 21.48 7.08 6.52
N SER A 25 20.96 6.26 5.60
CA SER A 25 21.07 4.81 5.69
C SER A 25 22.53 4.33 5.65
N LYS A 26 22.80 3.27 6.42
CA LYS A 26 24.16 2.70 6.61
C LYS A 26 24.26 1.23 6.21
N GLN A 27 23.14 0.53 6.06
CA GLN A 27 23.13 -0.92 5.80
C GLN A 27 22.23 -1.29 4.62
N SER A 28 20.97 -0.85 4.61
CA SER A 28 20.02 -1.32 3.61
C SER A 28 18.84 -0.39 3.37
N VAL A 29 18.34 -0.38 2.13
CA VAL A 29 17.09 0.25 1.73
C VAL A 29 16.25 -0.75 0.94
N TRP A 30 15.10 -1.15 1.49
CA TRP A 30 14.17 -2.08 0.86
C TRP A 30 12.86 -1.36 0.54
N ILE A 31 12.42 -1.40 -0.71
CA ILE A 31 11.20 -0.75 -1.19
C ILE A 31 10.31 -1.77 -1.86
N GLU A 32 9.07 -1.92 -1.36
CA GLU A 32 7.97 -2.63 -2.00
C GLU A 32 6.90 -1.61 -2.35
N ILE A 33 6.63 -1.42 -3.65
CA ILE A 33 5.73 -0.36 -4.08
C ILE A 33 4.96 -0.75 -5.34
N PHE A 34 3.69 -0.30 -5.42
CA PHE A 34 2.86 -0.55 -6.60
C PHE A 34 3.34 0.25 -7.81
N ARG A 35 3.64 1.56 -7.61
CA ARG A 35 4.05 2.46 -8.69
C ARG A 35 5.31 3.23 -8.30
N PHE A 36 6.33 3.08 -9.15
CA PHE A 36 7.56 3.86 -9.10
C PHE A 36 7.77 4.46 -10.48
N ASN A 37 7.34 5.70 -10.67
CA ASN A 37 7.30 6.32 -11.99
C ASN A 37 8.64 6.93 -12.40
N LYS A 38 8.85 6.97 -13.72
CA LYS A 38 9.92 7.75 -14.36
C LYS A 38 9.47 9.21 -14.49
N ASP A 39 9.42 9.93 -13.36
CA ASP A 39 9.08 11.35 -13.25
C ASP A 39 10.05 12.05 -12.29
N ALA A 40 9.88 13.34 -12.08
CA ALA A 40 10.80 14.15 -11.26
C ALA A 40 10.99 13.58 -9.84
N MET A 41 9.94 12.98 -9.24
CA MET A 41 10.04 12.37 -7.92
C MET A 41 10.75 11.01 -7.99
N GLY A 42 10.37 10.16 -8.94
CA GLY A 42 11.05 8.89 -9.15
C GLY A 42 12.53 9.05 -9.46
N GLU A 43 12.91 10.06 -10.24
CA GLU A 43 14.32 10.37 -10.52
C GLU A 43 15.09 10.78 -9.25
N LYS A 44 14.49 11.56 -8.36
CA LYS A 44 15.12 11.91 -7.06
C LYS A 44 15.39 10.66 -6.23
N PHE A 45 14.41 9.77 -6.11
CA PHE A 45 14.60 8.51 -5.39
C PHE A 45 15.64 7.62 -6.07
N ARG A 46 15.56 7.45 -7.41
CA ARG A 46 16.51 6.62 -8.16
C ARG A 46 17.96 7.12 -7.99
N SER A 47 18.19 8.43 -8.13
CA SER A 47 19.52 9.02 -7.98
C SER A 47 20.09 8.79 -6.59
N LEU A 48 19.29 9.01 -5.55
CA LEU A 48 19.72 8.76 -4.17
C LEU A 48 20.00 7.28 -3.90
N LEU A 49 19.17 6.37 -4.43
CA LEU A 49 19.43 4.92 -4.31
C LEU A 49 20.72 4.50 -5.02
N LEU A 50 21.02 5.12 -6.16
CA LEU A 50 22.27 4.89 -6.89
C LEU A 50 23.49 5.39 -6.08
N GLU A 51 23.40 6.54 -5.43
CA GLU A 51 24.42 7.04 -4.51
C GLU A 51 24.65 6.03 -3.39
N LYS A 52 23.58 5.54 -2.76
CA LYS A 52 23.66 4.55 -1.67
C LYS A 52 24.28 3.20 -2.09
N LEU A 53 23.97 2.74 -3.29
CA LEU A 53 24.64 1.53 -3.84
C LEU A 53 26.14 1.72 -3.97
N LYS A 54 26.62 2.88 -4.44
CA LYS A 54 28.03 3.22 -4.54
C LYS A 54 28.71 3.32 -3.17
N GLU A 55 27.96 3.63 -2.12
CA GLU A 55 28.41 3.61 -0.72
C GLU A 55 28.42 2.16 -0.14
N GLY A 56 28.03 1.14 -0.91
CA GLY A 56 27.95 -0.26 -0.47
C GLY A 56 26.67 -0.62 0.29
N ILE A 57 25.65 0.22 0.28
CA ILE A 57 24.36 -0.02 0.95
C ILE A 57 23.52 -0.99 0.11
N GLU A 58 22.97 -2.02 0.75
CA GLU A 58 22.06 -2.98 0.09
C GLU A 58 20.77 -2.31 -0.37
N VAL A 59 20.41 -2.41 -1.66
CA VAL A 59 19.15 -1.91 -2.18
C VAL A 59 18.32 -3.05 -2.78
N LYS A 60 17.08 -3.23 -2.27
CA LYS A 60 16.11 -4.17 -2.79
C LYS A 60 14.82 -3.47 -3.19
N LEU A 61 14.41 -3.64 -4.45
CA LEU A 61 13.18 -3.06 -4.99
C LEU A 61 12.22 -4.17 -5.43
N LEU A 62 10.98 -4.13 -4.96
CA LEU A 62 9.87 -4.91 -5.47
C LEU A 62 8.80 -3.97 -6.02
N VAL A 63 8.67 -3.89 -7.34
CA VAL A 63 7.72 -3.01 -8.02
C VAL A 63 6.67 -3.83 -8.76
N ASP A 64 5.43 -3.32 -8.87
CA ASP A 64 4.39 -4.02 -9.63
C ASP A 64 4.48 -3.67 -11.13
N ALA A 65 4.36 -4.67 -11.99
CA ALA A 65 4.46 -4.50 -13.44
C ALA A 65 3.33 -3.65 -14.04
N TRP A 66 2.16 -3.59 -13.40
CA TRP A 66 1.05 -2.77 -13.86
C TRP A 66 1.24 -1.30 -13.47
N GLY A 67 1.56 -1.06 -12.19
CA GLY A 67 1.68 0.30 -11.66
C GLY A 67 2.90 1.06 -12.20
N THR A 68 4.04 0.37 -12.31
CA THR A 68 5.31 0.97 -12.73
C THR A 68 5.49 1.00 -14.25
N GLY A 69 4.65 0.26 -15.00
CA GLY A 69 4.81 0.10 -16.44
C GLY A 69 5.79 -1.01 -16.83
N ARG A 70 6.01 -1.15 -18.14
CA ARG A 70 6.86 -2.21 -18.70
C ARG A 70 8.32 -1.81 -18.87
N ASP A 71 8.61 -0.53 -18.81
CA ASP A 71 9.95 0.00 -19.06
C ASP A 71 10.86 -0.30 -17.85
N LYS A 72 11.69 -1.32 -18.04
CA LYS A 72 12.70 -1.71 -17.06
C LYS A 72 13.95 -0.86 -17.14
N THR A 73 14.13 -0.13 -18.23
CA THR A 73 15.35 0.65 -18.48
C THR A 73 15.57 1.69 -17.40
N PHE A 74 14.45 2.16 -16.79
CA PHE A 74 14.50 3.09 -15.67
C PHE A 74 15.33 2.55 -14.48
N PHE A 75 15.30 1.24 -14.23
CA PHE A 75 16.01 0.60 -13.11
C PHE A 75 17.36 0.00 -13.52
N GLU A 76 17.72 0.00 -14.80
CA GLU A 76 19.00 -0.57 -15.26
C GLU A 76 20.23 0.03 -14.57
N PRO A 77 20.34 1.34 -14.33
CA PRO A 77 21.49 1.89 -13.61
C PRO A 77 21.61 1.32 -12.19
N LEU A 78 20.48 1.13 -11.48
CA LEU A 78 20.49 0.51 -10.14
C LEU A 78 20.90 -0.96 -10.20
N ILE A 79 20.39 -1.71 -11.19
CA ILE A 79 20.73 -3.14 -11.38
C ILE A 79 22.22 -3.30 -11.70
N LYS A 80 22.78 -2.44 -12.56
CA LYS A 80 24.22 -2.46 -12.91
C LYS A 80 25.11 -2.17 -11.71
N GLU A 81 24.65 -1.35 -10.77
CA GLU A 81 25.35 -1.03 -9.52
C GLU A 81 25.07 -2.04 -8.40
N GLY A 82 24.34 -3.13 -8.67
CA GLY A 82 24.15 -4.22 -7.72
C GLY A 82 22.81 -4.26 -6.96
N ALA A 83 21.84 -3.42 -7.31
CA ALA A 83 20.51 -3.51 -6.70
C ALA A 83 19.78 -4.80 -7.12
N GLU A 84 19.09 -5.43 -6.17
CA GLU A 84 18.14 -6.48 -6.46
C GLU A 84 16.76 -5.88 -6.82
N VAL A 85 16.45 -5.80 -8.12
CA VAL A 85 15.17 -5.30 -8.61
C VAL A 85 14.29 -6.45 -9.09
N ARG A 86 13.14 -6.64 -8.45
CA ARG A 86 12.13 -7.63 -8.80
C ARG A 86 10.84 -6.98 -9.25
N ILE A 87 10.29 -7.46 -10.36
CA ILE A 87 9.02 -6.98 -10.91
C ILE A 87 7.94 -8.00 -10.62
N TYR A 88 6.99 -7.60 -9.76
CA TYR A 88 5.87 -8.44 -9.37
C TYR A 88 4.96 -8.70 -10.56
N ARG A 89 4.79 -9.99 -10.87
CA ARG A 89 3.87 -10.50 -11.90
C ARG A 89 3.91 -9.71 -13.22
N LYS A 90 4.91 -9.97 -14.03
CA LYS A 90 4.96 -9.50 -15.42
C LYS A 90 3.62 -9.75 -16.11
N MET A 91 3.11 -8.73 -16.82
CA MET A 91 1.84 -8.83 -17.53
C MET A 91 1.89 -9.95 -18.57
N LYS A 92 0.86 -10.82 -18.55
CA LYS A 92 0.68 -11.88 -19.54
C LYS A 92 -0.35 -11.44 -20.56
N PHE A 93 -0.09 -11.76 -21.83
CA PHE A 93 -0.98 -11.46 -22.96
C PHE A 93 -1.76 -12.70 -23.39
N GLY A 94 -2.75 -12.52 -24.28
CA GLY A 94 -3.60 -13.57 -24.82
C GLY A 94 -4.71 -14.00 -23.86
N LYS A 95 -5.21 -15.22 -23.99
CA LYS A 95 -6.35 -15.76 -23.21
C LYS A 95 -6.16 -15.69 -21.69
N ALA A 96 -4.92 -15.61 -21.23
CA ALA A 96 -4.59 -15.49 -19.79
C ALA A 96 -4.69 -14.04 -19.25
N PHE A 97 -4.95 -13.04 -20.10
CA PHE A 97 -4.96 -11.63 -19.71
C PHE A 97 -5.99 -11.35 -18.62
N LEU A 98 -7.24 -11.73 -18.83
CA LEU A 98 -8.33 -11.48 -17.88
C LEU A 98 -8.17 -12.28 -16.58
N ALA A 99 -7.75 -13.55 -16.67
CA ALA A 99 -7.70 -14.43 -15.51
C ALA A 99 -6.50 -14.19 -14.57
N LYS A 100 -5.37 -13.66 -15.08
CA LYS A 100 -4.10 -13.65 -14.33
C LYS A 100 -3.57 -12.26 -13.97
N ASN A 101 -4.08 -11.20 -14.57
CA ASN A 101 -3.59 -9.85 -14.35
C ASN A 101 -4.28 -9.10 -13.20
N HIS A 102 -5.39 -9.60 -12.62
CA HIS A 102 -6.12 -8.94 -11.55
C HIS A 102 -5.41 -8.94 -10.19
N CYS A 103 -4.57 -9.94 -9.95
CA CYS A 103 -3.89 -10.06 -8.66
C CYS A 103 -2.63 -9.19 -8.65
N ARG A 104 -2.72 -7.95 -8.20
CA ARG A 104 -1.62 -6.99 -8.14
C ARG A 104 -1.08 -6.82 -6.73
N ASN A 105 0.20 -6.44 -6.62
CA ASN A 105 0.78 -6.04 -5.35
C ASN A 105 0.59 -4.55 -5.13
N HIS A 106 -0.43 -4.19 -4.35
CA HIS A 106 -0.76 -2.79 -4.07
C HIS A 106 -0.15 -2.26 -2.78
N ARG A 107 0.85 -2.94 -2.22
CA ARG A 107 1.54 -2.52 -1.01
C ARG A 107 2.50 -1.37 -1.29
N LYS A 108 2.69 -0.52 -0.29
CA LYS A 108 3.69 0.53 -0.25
C LYS A 108 4.39 0.41 1.10
N LEU A 109 5.62 -0.04 1.05
CA LEU A 109 6.45 -0.31 2.23
C LEU A 109 7.90 0.05 1.90
N VAL A 110 8.47 0.94 2.69
CA VAL A 110 9.90 1.26 2.66
C VAL A 110 10.51 0.86 3.99
N ILE A 111 11.62 0.17 3.99
CA ILE A 111 12.36 -0.24 5.20
C ILE A 111 13.80 0.21 5.04
N ILE A 112 14.31 0.93 6.04
CA ILE A 112 15.66 1.51 6.05
C ILE A 112 16.40 0.98 7.27
N ASP A 113 17.56 0.36 7.07
CA ASP A 113 18.48 -0.18 8.07
C ASP A 113 17.84 -1.14 9.09
N SER A 114 16.60 -1.57 8.84
CA SER A 114 15.79 -2.31 9.82
C SER A 114 15.42 -1.52 11.06
N GLU A 115 15.62 -0.22 11.05
CA GLU A 115 15.37 0.71 12.15
C GLU A 115 14.17 1.63 11.88
N ILE A 116 13.85 1.85 10.61
CA ILE A 116 12.77 2.73 10.17
C ILE A 116 11.94 2.02 9.10
N ALA A 117 10.63 2.13 9.20
CA ALA A 117 9.73 1.76 8.10
C ALA A 117 8.73 2.87 7.78
N TYR A 118 8.33 2.94 6.52
CA TYR A 118 7.19 3.72 6.05
C TYR A 118 6.16 2.76 5.45
N ILE A 119 4.91 2.91 5.87
CA ILE A 119 3.77 2.17 5.34
C ILE A 119 2.62 3.12 5.08
N GLY A 120 1.90 2.95 3.97
CA GLY A 120 0.74 3.81 3.66
C GLY A 120 0.20 3.63 2.27
N SER A 121 -0.43 4.68 1.75
CA SER A 121 -1.13 4.68 0.48
C SER A 121 -0.34 5.30 -0.68
N SER A 122 0.69 6.11 -0.41
CA SER A 122 1.43 6.88 -1.42
C SER A 122 2.36 6.04 -2.28
N ASN A 123 2.35 6.31 -3.59
CA ASN A 123 3.30 5.76 -4.55
C ASN A 123 4.49 6.73 -4.74
N ILE A 124 5.63 6.27 -5.24
CA ILE A 124 6.76 7.14 -5.61
C ILE A 124 6.49 7.72 -7.00
N SER A 125 5.84 8.88 -7.03
CA SER A 125 5.47 9.58 -8.26
C SER A 125 5.15 11.02 -7.99
N ALA A 126 5.57 11.93 -8.88
CA ALA A 126 5.18 13.34 -8.84
C ALA A 126 3.66 13.54 -9.05
N TYR A 127 3.01 12.61 -9.73
CA TYR A 127 1.56 12.61 -9.94
C TYR A 127 0.75 12.59 -8.63
N CYS A 128 1.28 11.98 -7.58
CA CYS A 128 0.60 11.85 -6.29
C CYS A 128 0.85 13.03 -5.34
N LEU A 129 1.68 14.02 -5.70
CA LEU A 129 2.11 15.08 -4.77
C LEU A 129 0.93 15.87 -4.17
N ASN A 130 -0.10 16.11 -4.96
CA ASN A 130 -1.29 16.87 -4.52
C ASN A 130 -2.45 15.98 -4.03
N TRP A 131 -2.20 14.67 -3.87
CA TRP A 131 -3.20 13.75 -3.36
C TRP A 131 -3.17 13.71 -1.85
N ARG A 132 -4.36 13.64 -1.25
CA ARG A 132 -4.48 13.37 0.17
C ARG A 132 -4.30 11.88 0.41
N GLU A 133 -3.23 11.55 1.07
CA GLU A 133 -2.82 10.17 1.33
C GLU A 133 -2.47 10.01 2.81
N LEU A 134 -2.53 8.81 3.34
CA LEU A 134 -2.15 8.54 4.72
C LEU A 134 -0.96 7.60 4.76
N ASN A 135 0.11 8.04 5.42
CA ASN A 135 1.33 7.27 5.58
C ASN A 135 1.86 7.39 7.01
N VAL A 136 2.52 6.36 7.47
CA VAL A 136 3.08 6.30 8.81
C VAL A 136 4.55 5.92 8.74
N ARG A 137 5.40 6.71 9.38
CA ARG A 137 6.79 6.39 9.66
C ARG A 137 6.86 5.68 11.02
N ILE A 138 7.56 4.57 11.09
CA ILE A 138 7.57 3.65 12.23
C ILE A 138 9.01 3.42 12.68
N LYS A 139 9.25 3.48 14.00
CA LYS A 139 10.51 3.14 14.67
C LYS A 139 10.31 2.10 15.78
N ASP A 140 9.29 1.28 15.71
CA ASP A 140 9.00 0.23 16.68
C ASP A 140 9.64 -1.10 16.22
N ASP A 141 10.55 -1.66 17.00
CA ASP A 141 11.34 -2.85 16.66
C ASP A 141 10.47 -4.08 16.38
N ALA A 142 9.40 -4.27 17.14
CA ALA A 142 8.51 -5.42 16.99
C ALA A 142 7.70 -5.32 15.68
N LEU A 143 7.20 -4.13 15.34
CA LEU A 143 6.55 -3.87 14.06
C LEU A 143 7.54 -3.95 12.89
N LEU A 144 8.75 -3.43 13.05
CA LEU A 144 9.81 -3.52 12.05
C LEU A 144 10.15 -4.98 11.73
N ALA A 145 10.27 -5.85 12.73
CA ALA A 145 10.49 -7.29 12.52
C ALA A 145 9.38 -7.93 11.68
N ILE A 146 8.12 -7.55 11.95
CA ILE A 146 6.94 -7.99 11.21
C ILE A 146 6.98 -7.51 9.76
N LEU A 147 7.25 -6.23 9.54
CA LEU A 147 7.28 -5.60 8.22
C LEU A 147 8.42 -6.16 7.36
N ARG A 148 9.59 -6.37 7.95
CA ARG A 148 10.72 -7.04 7.30
C ARG A 148 10.38 -8.46 6.84
N ARG A 149 9.72 -9.24 7.70
CA ARG A 149 9.26 -10.57 7.34
C ARG A 149 8.27 -10.51 6.19
N SER A 150 7.29 -9.60 6.26
CA SER A 150 6.31 -9.38 5.21
C SER A 150 6.95 -9.02 3.86
N PHE A 151 7.96 -8.12 3.88
CA PHE A 151 8.73 -7.77 2.68
C PHE A 151 9.47 -8.99 2.10
N LYS A 152 10.21 -9.73 2.95
CA LYS A 152 10.95 -10.93 2.51
C LYS A 152 10.03 -11.97 1.87
N ASP A 153 8.84 -12.18 2.42
CA ASP A 153 7.86 -13.12 1.89
C ASP A 153 7.35 -12.67 0.50
N SER A 154 7.02 -11.39 0.34
CA SER A 154 6.63 -10.82 -0.96
C SER A 154 7.78 -10.88 -1.98
N PHE A 155 8.96 -10.50 -1.55
CA PHE A 155 10.15 -10.45 -2.39
C PHE A 155 10.54 -11.83 -2.91
N ARG A 156 10.42 -12.89 -2.09
CA ARG A 156 10.68 -14.28 -2.51
C ARG A 156 9.61 -14.86 -3.43
N SER A 157 8.36 -14.44 -3.25
CA SER A 157 7.21 -15.03 -3.93
C SER A 157 6.70 -14.23 -5.14
N PHE A 158 7.46 -13.23 -5.61
CA PHE A 158 7.02 -12.25 -6.62
C PHE A 158 6.54 -12.85 -7.96
N GLU A 159 7.01 -14.02 -8.35
CA GLU A 159 6.59 -14.74 -9.58
C GLU A 159 5.57 -15.85 -9.33
N ARG A 160 5.39 -16.28 -8.09
CA ARG A 160 4.60 -17.47 -7.78
C ARG A 160 3.11 -17.17 -7.68
N TYR A 161 2.31 -17.80 -8.54
CA TYR A 161 0.87 -17.98 -8.34
C TYR A 161 0.66 -19.11 -7.31
N SER A 162 1.07 -18.95 -6.09
CA SER A 162 0.89 -19.99 -5.10
C SER A 162 -0.46 -19.81 -4.38
N PHE A 163 -1.43 -20.63 -4.71
CA PHE A 163 -2.61 -20.87 -3.88
C PHE A 163 -2.26 -21.74 -2.65
N LYS A 164 -1.09 -22.40 -2.69
CA LYS A 164 -0.61 -23.30 -1.63
C LYS A 164 0.41 -22.56 -0.75
N ASN A 165 0.07 -22.49 0.52
CA ASN A 165 0.99 -22.28 1.63
C ASN A 165 1.87 -21.04 1.61
N ILE A 166 1.28 -19.85 1.59
CA ILE A 166 1.90 -18.77 2.34
C ILE A 166 1.44 -18.99 3.79
N GLY A 167 2.16 -19.85 4.49
CA GLY A 167 1.98 -20.13 5.92
C GLY A 167 2.37 -18.97 6.83
N SER A 168 2.48 -17.75 6.30
CA SER A 168 2.68 -16.57 7.10
C SER A 168 1.40 -16.29 7.87
N LYS A 169 1.53 -16.21 9.19
CA LYS A 169 0.46 -15.71 10.04
C LYS A 169 0.03 -14.35 9.48
N ARG A 170 -1.18 -14.26 8.91
CA ARG A 170 -1.71 -13.04 8.27
C ARG A 170 -2.16 -11.99 9.28
N HIS A 171 -2.18 -12.35 10.56
CA HIS A 171 -2.38 -11.47 11.68
C HIS A 171 -1.15 -11.60 12.56
N LEU A 172 -0.44 -10.51 12.71
CA LEU A 172 0.74 -10.40 13.56
C LEU A 172 0.43 -9.33 14.61
N HIS A 173 0.67 -9.66 15.87
CA HIS A 173 0.43 -8.76 16.99
C HIS A 173 1.76 -8.30 17.56
N SER A 174 1.83 -7.03 17.92
CA SER A 174 2.93 -6.45 18.68
C SER A 174 2.35 -5.42 19.64
N GLY A 175 2.30 -5.75 20.92
CA GLY A 175 1.63 -4.94 21.93
C GLY A 175 0.17 -4.65 21.54
N GLU A 176 -0.19 -3.38 21.47
CA GLU A 176 -1.52 -2.92 21.02
C GLU A 176 -1.73 -2.94 19.50
N TRP A 177 -0.68 -3.18 18.72
CA TRP A 177 -0.71 -3.13 17.27
C TRP A 177 -1.11 -4.45 16.66
N VAL A 178 -1.93 -4.37 15.61
CA VAL A 178 -2.34 -5.52 14.80
C VAL A 178 -1.99 -5.25 13.36
N PHE A 179 -1.02 -5.98 12.83
CA PHE A 179 -0.70 -5.95 11.41
C PHE A 179 -1.50 -7.03 10.66
N ILE A 180 -2.34 -6.60 9.74
CA ILE A 180 -3.16 -7.47 8.90
C ILE A 180 -2.70 -7.35 7.46
N GLN A 181 -2.40 -8.48 6.84
CA GLN A 181 -2.01 -8.51 5.44
C GLN A 181 -2.89 -9.46 4.62
N ASP A 182 -3.29 -9.00 3.44
CA ASP A 182 -3.88 -9.83 2.41
C ASP A 182 -2.90 -10.03 1.26
N PHE A 183 -2.88 -11.25 0.76
CA PHE A 183 -2.25 -11.54 -0.52
C PHE A 183 -3.32 -11.51 -1.60
N PRO A 184 -3.00 -11.15 -2.86
CA PRO A 184 -3.95 -11.13 -3.94
C PRO A 184 -4.64 -12.49 -4.10
N ASN A 185 -5.82 -12.63 -3.49
CA ASN A 185 -6.62 -13.84 -3.45
C ASN A 185 -8.10 -13.47 -3.26
N ILE A 186 -8.97 -14.03 -4.10
CA ILE A 186 -10.41 -13.78 -4.04
C ILE A 186 -11.12 -14.49 -2.88
N TYR A 187 -10.52 -15.55 -2.32
CA TYR A 187 -11.19 -16.41 -1.32
C TYR A 187 -10.93 -16.02 0.14
N ARG A 188 -9.89 -15.26 0.43
CA ARG A 188 -9.51 -14.92 1.80
C ARG A 188 -9.15 -13.45 1.91
N GLN A 189 -10.14 -12.62 2.17
CA GLN A 189 -10.04 -11.17 2.33
C GLN A 189 -10.12 -10.79 3.82
N LYS A 190 -9.02 -10.94 4.54
CA LYS A 190 -8.99 -10.70 5.99
C LYS A 190 -9.12 -9.23 6.36
N ILE A 191 -8.53 -8.34 5.57
CA ILE A 191 -8.67 -6.89 5.76
C ILE A 191 -10.15 -6.53 5.63
N LYS A 192 -10.84 -7.01 4.58
CA LYS A 192 -12.27 -6.79 4.39
C LYS A 192 -13.09 -7.30 5.57
N THR A 193 -12.86 -8.55 6.00
CA THR A 193 -13.57 -9.13 7.15
C THR A 193 -13.34 -8.33 8.45
N LYS A 194 -12.10 -7.87 8.67
CA LYS A 194 -11.79 -7.03 9.83
C LYS A 194 -12.52 -5.69 9.76
N TYR A 195 -12.53 -5.09 8.58
CA TYR A 195 -13.20 -3.81 8.32
C TYR A 195 -14.71 -3.91 8.59
N GLU A 196 -15.37 -4.91 8.00
CA GLU A 196 -16.81 -5.18 8.23
C GLU A 196 -17.12 -5.40 9.71
N ARG A 197 -16.25 -6.14 10.42
CA ARG A 197 -16.41 -6.36 11.88
C ARG A 197 -16.23 -5.08 12.69
N MET A 198 -15.33 -4.18 12.32
CA MET A 198 -15.18 -2.89 13.01
C MET A 198 -16.43 -2.04 12.85
N ILE A 199 -16.96 -1.94 11.63
CA ILE A 199 -18.19 -1.19 11.32
C ILE A 199 -19.40 -1.78 12.05
N SER A 200 -19.57 -3.10 12.04
CA SER A 200 -20.68 -3.75 12.76
C SER A 200 -20.66 -3.56 14.27
N LYS A 201 -19.50 -3.26 14.85
CA LYS A 201 -19.30 -3.05 16.29
C LYS A 201 -19.18 -1.58 16.70
N ALA A 202 -19.17 -0.67 15.76
CA ALA A 202 -19.11 0.76 16.04
C ALA A 202 -20.29 1.20 16.90
N LYS A 203 -20.06 2.09 17.89
CA LYS A 203 -21.05 2.54 18.86
C LYS A 203 -21.38 4.03 18.76
N SER A 204 -20.43 4.86 18.31
CA SER A 204 -20.59 6.32 18.27
C SER A 204 -20.42 6.90 16.88
N GLU A 205 -19.32 6.55 16.21
CA GLU A 205 -18.97 7.18 14.94
C GLU A 205 -18.25 6.21 13.99
N ILE A 206 -18.49 6.38 12.69
CA ILE A 206 -17.78 5.74 11.57
C ILE A 206 -17.38 6.84 10.61
N ILE A 207 -16.07 7.00 10.36
CA ILE A 207 -15.55 7.88 9.32
C ILE A 207 -14.82 7.04 8.29
N ILE A 208 -15.24 7.12 7.02
CA ILE A 208 -14.63 6.42 5.90
C ILE A 208 -14.12 7.46 4.91
N GLU A 209 -12.82 7.51 4.70
CA GLU A 209 -12.21 8.32 3.65
C GLU A 209 -11.65 7.41 2.56
N THR A 210 -12.13 7.56 1.32
CA THR A 210 -11.72 6.70 0.20
C THR A 210 -12.01 7.36 -1.16
N PRO A 211 -11.11 7.25 -2.15
CA PRO A 211 -11.39 7.74 -3.50
C PRO A 211 -12.42 6.87 -4.24
N TYR A 212 -12.54 5.59 -3.88
CA TYR A 212 -13.38 4.62 -4.58
C TYR A 212 -14.36 3.95 -3.62
N PHE A 213 -15.46 4.63 -3.34
CA PHE A 213 -16.48 4.08 -2.46
C PHE A 213 -17.41 3.13 -3.23
N LEU A 214 -17.03 1.87 -3.30
CA LEU A 214 -17.79 0.78 -3.91
C LEU A 214 -18.11 -0.30 -2.87
N PRO A 215 -19.01 -0.02 -1.92
CA PRO A 215 -19.31 -0.92 -0.82
C PRO A 215 -20.05 -2.16 -1.31
N GLY A 216 -19.48 -3.35 -1.05
CA GLY A 216 -20.14 -4.62 -1.30
C GLY A 216 -21.39 -4.80 -0.42
N HIS A 217 -22.20 -5.84 -0.70
CA HIS A 217 -23.48 -6.05 -0.02
C HIS A 217 -23.36 -6.05 1.51
N ASN A 218 -22.42 -6.81 2.07
CA ASN A 218 -22.24 -6.89 3.52
C ASN A 218 -21.85 -5.55 4.15
N LEU A 219 -20.95 -4.80 3.48
CA LEU A 219 -20.53 -3.50 3.98
C LEU A 219 -21.71 -2.51 4.00
N ARG A 220 -22.54 -2.46 2.94
CA ARG A 220 -23.76 -1.64 2.92
C ARG A 220 -24.70 -2.01 4.05
N LYS A 221 -24.97 -3.32 4.21
CA LYS A 221 -25.81 -3.83 5.30
C LYS A 221 -25.32 -3.34 6.67
N HIS A 222 -24.04 -3.50 6.98
CA HIS A 222 -23.48 -3.07 8.27
C HIS A 222 -23.49 -1.55 8.45
N LEU A 223 -23.33 -0.77 7.39
CA LEU A 223 -23.46 0.70 7.47
C LEU A 223 -24.91 1.10 7.80
N CYS A 224 -25.91 0.56 7.08
CA CYS A 224 -27.32 0.82 7.38
C CYS A 224 -27.68 0.39 8.82
N GLU A 225 -27.26 -0.79 9.25
CA GLU A 225 -27.45 -1.26 10.63
C GLU A 225 -26.78 -0.34 11.66
N ALA A 226 -25.61 0.24 11.34
CA ALA A 226 -24.92 1.19 12.23
C ALA A 226 -25.72 2.48 12.37
N VAL A 227 -26.23 3.07 11.27
CA VAL A 227 -27.11 4.25 11.30
C VAL A 227 -28.38 3.98 12.10
N GLN A 228 -29.03 2.83 11.92
CA GLN A 228 -30.19 2.41 12.70
C GLN A 228 -29.93 2.31 14.20
N ARG A 229 -28.68 2.00 14.60
CA ARG A 229 -28.25 2.02 16.01
C ARG A 229 -27.90 3.43 16.51
N GLY A 230 -28.03 4.47 15.70
CA GLY A 230 -27.68 5.85 16.07
C GLY A 230 -26.19 6.18 15.91
N VAL A 231 -25.42 5.37 15.17
CA VAL A 231 -23.99 5.64 14.91
C VAL A 231 -23.86 6.70 13.84
N ASN A 232 -23.17 7.81 14.15
CA ASN A 232 -22.86 8.85 13.18
C ASN A 232 -21.93 8.27 12.08
N THR A 233 -22.41 8.30 10.82
CA THR A 233 -21.66 7.69 9.71
C THR A 233 -21.34 8.73 8.65
N ILE A 234 -20.04 8.96 8.44
CA ILE A 234 -19.52 9.96 7.51
C ILE A 234 -18.65 9.25 6.45
N VAL A 235 -18.93 9.53 5.17
CA VAL A 235 -18.13 9.06 4.05
C VAL A 235 -17.56 10.25 3.30
N VAL A 236 -16.23 10.35 3.27
CA VAL A 236 -15.48 11.41 2.59
C VAL A 236 -14.89 10.85 1.31
N MET A 237 -15.19 11.50 0.18
CA MET A 237 -14.66 11.10 -1.13
C MET A 237 -14.49 12.31 -2.04
N PRO A 238 -13.62 12.26 -3.06
CA PRO A 238 -13.51 13.35 -4.04
C PRO A 238 -14.77 13.44 -4.88
N ILE A 239 -15.11 14.63 -5.32
CA ILE A 239 -16.24 14.86 -6.25
C ILE A 239 -16.04 14.08 -7.54
N HIS A 240 -14.80 14.07 -8.06
CA HIS A 240 -14.38 13.31 -9.22
C HIS A 240 -13.16 12.46 -8.86
N SER A 241 -13.24 11.15 -9.13
CA SER A 241 -12.09 10.26 -9.03
C SER A 241 -11.29 10.25 -10.35
N ASP A 242 -10.08 9.72 -10.30
CA ASP A 242 -9.26 9.46 -11.50
C ASP A 242 -9.82 8.32 -12.37
N VAL A 243 -10.85 7.60 -11.91
CA VAL A 243 -11.52 6.50 -12.61
C VAL A 243 -12.99 6.82 -12.85
N LYS A 244 -13.31 7.47 -13.97
CA LYS A 244 -14.67 7.94 -14.30
C LYS A 244 -15.78 6.87 -14.17
N PHE A 245 -15.46 5.62 -14.50
CA PHE A 245 -16.42 4.51 -14.38
C PHE A 245 -16.81 4.23 -12.91
N VAL A 246 -15.88 4.39 -11.98
CA VAL A 246 -16.16 4.29 -10.55
C VAL A 246 -17.13 5.36 -10.09
N ASP A 247 -17.02 6.59 -10.62
CA ASP A 247 -17.92 7.69 -10.28
C ASP A 247 -19.37 7.42 -10.65
N ILE A 248 -19.61 6.71 -11.77
CA ILE A 248 -20.96 6.31 -12.19
C ILE A 248 -21.53 5.28 -11.20
N ILE A 249 -20.77 4.24 -10.89
CA ILE A 249 -21.24 3.15 -10.02
C ILE A 249 -21.45 3.64 -8.58
N ARG A 250 -20.57 4.49 -8.05
CA ARG A 250 -20.70 4.99 -6.66
C ARG A 250 -21.96 5.80 -6.45
N ARG A 251 -22.45 6.56 -7.46
CA ARG A 251 -23.71 7.32 -7.36
C ARG A 251 -24.90 6.40 -7.02
N HIS A 252 -24.94 5.22 -7.62
CA HIS A 252 -25.97 4.23 -7.32
C HIS A 252 -25.89 3.77 -5.84
N TYR A 253 -24.71 3.47 -5.34
CA TYR A 253 -24.54 3.03 -3.95
C TYR A 253 -24.80 4.15 -2.94
N LEU A 254 -24.45 5.39 -3.25
CA LEU A 254 -24.76 6.55 -2.41
C LEU A 254 -26.27 6.77 -2.30
N GLY A 255 -27.02 6.61 -3.40
CA GLY A 255 -28.49 6.70 -3.38
C GLY A 255 -29.12 5.67 -2.43
N ILE A 256 -28.64 4.41 -2.48
CA ILE A 256 -29.12 3.36 -1.57
C ILE A 256 -28.84 3.68 -0.10
N LEU A 257 -27.63 4.17 0.20
CA LEU A 257 -27.23 4.48 1.58
C LEU A 257 -27.93 5.73 2.09
N HIS A 258 -28.13 6.75 1.27
CA HIS A 258 -28.85 7.96 1.64
C HIS A 258 -30.31 7.68 1.99
N GLN A 259 -30.96 6.72 1.32
CA GLN A 259 -32.33 6.30 1.66
C GLN A 259 -32.41 5.55 3.00
N ALA A 260 -31.31 5.05 3.49
CA ALA A 260 -31.24 4.32 4.76
C ALA A 260 -30.90 5.21 5.97
N GLY A 261 -30.70 6.53 5.74
CA GLY A 261 -30.28 7.53 6.72
C GLY A 261 -28.87 8.01 6.48
#